data_4a8fc57e2ca5e4131fd33d02f941085e
#
_entry.id   4a8fc57e2ca5e4131fd33d02f941085e
#
_cell.length_a   1.000
_cell.length_b   1.000
_cell.length_c   1.000
_cell.angle_alpha   90.00
_cell.angle_beta   90.00
_cell.angle_gamma   90.00
#
_symmetry.space_group_name_H-M   'P 1'
#
loop_
_entity.id
_entity.type
_entity.pdbx_description
1 polymer ?
#
loop_
_entity_poly.entity_id
_entity_poly.type
_entity_poly.pdbx_seq_one_letter_code
_entity_poly.pdbx_strand_id
1 'polypeptide(L)'
;QDCLALLRTRPKRTREILLRHYGGVRIDGSNATIISAGDYRFVADRNSITRVWMDHGVWPFVTTELYLHESGDMDFLLKKAPYFRDTQQSRAAQKDTEWNEAYGTKLKTKSGKIYQGTLIEHILVQHLVQFFNVGPHNHIRLECADWNDGLDMAAEKGESVAFTAFYAGNLRRIASVLDTLARIKSLKTLELAKELGILLDSTGKGRPSYHNAAYKRETLDRYFKSVQPEISGKTR
;
A
#
# COMPACT_ATOMS: atom_id res chain seq x y z
N GLN A 1 -9.94 -5.88 -12.07
CA GLN A 1 -10.89 -6.74 -12.78
C GLN A 1 -10.32 -7.23 -14.10
N ASP A 2 -9.84 -6.36 -14.97
CA ASP A 2 -9.30 -6.74 -16.29
C ASP A 2 -8.14 -7.75 -16.19
N CYS A 3 -7.31 -7.64 -15.17
CA CYS A 3 -6.24 -8.60 -14.92
C CYS A 3 -6.76 -10.02 -14.68
N LEU A 4 -7.91 -10.20 -14.03
CA LEU A 4 -8.48 -11.51 -13.76
C LEU A 4 -8.88 -12.22 -15.06
N ALA A 5 -9.45 -11.50 -16.01
CA ALA A 5 -9.80 -12.03 -17.33
C ALA A 5 -8.55 -12.43 -18.15
N LEU A 6 -7.42 -11.75 -17.93
CA LEU A 6 -6.18 -11.98 -18.65
C LEU A 6 -5.28 -13.06 -18.03
N LEU A 7 -5.51 -13.46 -16.78
CA LEU A 7 -4.62 -14.38 -16.05
C LEU A 7 -4.31 -15.66 -16.86
N ARG A 8 -5.34 -16.32 -17.38
CA ARG A 8 -5.19 -17.59 -18.11
C ARG A 8 -4.75 -17.41 -19.55
N THR A 9 -5.17 -16.31 -20.20
CA THR A 9 -4.97 -16.11 -21.64
C THR A 9 -3.70 -15.30 -21.95
N ARG A 10 -3.34 -14.37 -21.07
CA ARG A 10 -2.19 -13.44 -21.26
C ARG A 10 -1.45 -13.16 -19.96
N PRO A 11 -0.84 -14.16 -19.30
CA PRO A 11 -0.20 -13.99 -17.99
C PRO A 11 0.94 -12.94 -18.00
N LYS A 12 1.70 -12.85 -19.09
CA LYS A 12 2.73 -11.79 -19.25
C LYS A 12 2.12 -10.39 -19.19
N ARG A 13 0.96 -10.19 -19.84
CA ARG A 13 0.25 -8.90 -19.80
C ARG A 13 -0.28 -8.58 -18.40
N THR A 14 -0.83 -9.57 -17.71
CA THR A 14 -1.24 -9.42 -16.30
C THR A 14 -0.08 -8.97 -15.43
N ARG A 15 1.09 -9.61 -15.59
CA ARG A 15 2.31 -9.24 -14.88
C ARG A 15 2.71 -7.77 -15.10
N GLU A 16 2.68 -7.31 -16.35
CA GLU A 16 3.00 -5.92 -16.68
C GLU A 16 2.02 -4.93 -16.05
N ILE A 17 0.72 -5.23 -16.09
CA ILE A 17 -0.32 -4.37 -15.51
C ILE A 17 -0.15 -4.30 -13.99
N LEU A 18 0.09 -5.42 -13.31
CA LEU A 18 0.35 -5.45 -11.88
C LEU A 18 1.59 -4.66 -11.49
N LEU A 19 2.70 -4.85 -12.22
CA LEU A 19 3.93 -4.10 -11.97
C LEU A 19 3.71 -2.58 -12.09
N ARG A 20 2.97 -2.16 -13.11
CA ARG A 20 2.59 -0.75 -13.30
C ARG A 20 1.73 -0.25 -12.15
N HIS A 21 0.72 -1.02 -11.75
CA HIS A 21 -0.18 -0.66 -10.65
C HIS A 21 0.61 -0.34 -9.36
N TYR A 22 1.58 -1.19 -9.01
CA TYR A 22 2.39 -0.96 -7.80
C TYR A 22 3.25 0.30 -7.88
N GLY A 23 3.66 0.75 -9.07
CA GLY A 23 4.32 2.04 -9.25
C GLY A 23 3.45 3.26 -8.91
N GLY A 24 2.13 3.09 -8.78
CA GLY A 24 1.17 4.13 -8.34
C GLY A 24 0.87 4.12 -6.83
N VAL A 25 1.44 3.19 -6.08
CA VAL A 25 1.30 3.13 -4.63
C VAL A 25 2.13 4.25 -3.99
N ARG A 26 1.53 5.02 -3.07
CA ARG A 26 2.26 5.96 -2.21
C ARG A 26 2.80 5.26 -0.98
N ILE A 27 3.87 5.80 -0.42
CA ILE A 27 4.48 5.24 0.81
C ILE A 27 3.52 5.28 2.02
N ASP A 28 2.48 6.06 1.98
CA ASP A 28 1.41 6.10 2.99
C ASP A 28 0.31 5.04 2.77
N GLY A 29 0.52 4.10 1.86
CA GLY A 29 -0.39 2.99 1.56
C GLY A 29 -1.60 3.38 0.69
N SER A 30 -1.72 4.63 0.27
CA SER A 30 -2.72 5.05 -0.72
C SER A 30 -2.24 4.82 -2.15
N ASN A 31 -3.10 5.04 -3.14
CA ASN A 31 -2.76 4.94 -4.56
C ASN A 31 -3.04 6.23 -5.31
N ALA A 32 -2.31 6.46 -6.39
CA ALA A 32 -2.79 7.32 -7.46
C ALA A 32 -4.11 6.75 -8.00
N THR A 33 -5.07 7.62 -8.27
CA THR A 33 -6.44 7.21 -8.59
C THR A 33 -6.57 6.61 -9.99
N ILE A 34 -5.81 7.12 -10.96
CA ILE A 34 -5.94 6.76 -12.37
C ILE A 34 -4.57 6.43 -12.96
N ILE A 35 -4.54 5.44 -13.84
CA ILE A 35 -3.45 5.21 -14.79
C ILE A 35 -3.95 5.66 -16.15
N SER A 36 -3.33 6.69 -16.75
CA SER A 36 -3.75 7.20 -18.06
C SER A 36 -3.55 6.18 -19.17
N ALA A 37 -4.45 6.18 -20.15
CA ALA A 37 -4.29 5.37 -21.35
C ALA A 37 -3.15 5.94 -22.23
N GLY A 38 -2.40 5.06 -22.86
CA GLY A 38 -1.34 5.42 -23.81
C GLY A 38 0.03 5.59 -23.15
N ASP A 39 0.25 6.64 -22.40
CA ASP A 39 1.54 6.94 -21.75
C ASP A 39 1.71 6.32 -20.36
N TYR A 40 0.63 5.74 -19.81
CA TYR A 40 0.60 5.08 -18.49
C TYR A 40 1.07 5.96 -17.34
N ARG A 41 0.91 7.28 -17.43
CA ARG A 41 1.19 8.18 -16.32
C ARG A 41 0.15 7.99 -15.22
N PHE A 42 0.60 8.14 -13.98
CA PHE A 42 -0.32 8.17 -12.85
C PHE A 42 -0.93 9.56 -12.72
N VAL A 43 -2.26 9.60 -12.60
CA VAL A 43 -3.01 10.80 -12.28
C VAL A 43 -3.42 10.71 -10.80
N ALA A 44 -3.00 11.70 -10.03
CA ALA A 44 -3.12 11.69 -8.57
C ALA A 44 -4.58 11.60 -8.13
N ASP A 45 -5.46 12.30 -8.85
CA ASP A 45 -6.87 12.42 -8.52
C ASP A 45 -7.74 12.58 -9.77
N ARG A 46 -9.05 12.53 -9.56
CA ARG A 46 -10.05 12.80 -10.58
C ARG A 46 -10.64 14.18 -10.34
N ASN A 47 -10.59 15.06 -11.36
CA ASN A 47 -11.12 16.41 -11.29
C ASN A 47 -10.55 17.24 -10.12
N SER A 48 -9.25 17.11 -9.84
CA SER A 48 -8.57 17.75 -8.72
C SER A 48 -9.14 17.40 -7.33
N ILE A 49 -9.87 16.30 -7.23
CA ILE A 49 -10.40 15.77 -5.97
C ILE A 49 -9.64 14.50 -5.63
N THR A 50 -8.84 14.56 -4.57
CA THR A 50 -8.11 13.37 -4.10
C THR A 50 -9.09 12.35 -3.54
N ARG A 51 -9.00 11.13 -4.03
CA ARG A 51 -9.78 10.00 -3.56
C ARG A 51 -8.87 8.96 -2.94
N VAL A 52 -9.08 8.68 -1.69
CA VAL A 52 -8.36 7.63 -0.97
C VAL A 52 -9.38 6.59 -0.54
N TRP A 53 -9.28 5.40 -1.11
CA TRP A 53 -10.21 4.31 -0.87
C TRP A 53 -9.60 3.22 -0.02
N MET A 54 -10.36 2.72 0.93
CA MET A 54 -9.95 1.65 1.82
C MET A 54 -9.59 0.35 1.08
N ASP A 55 -10.13 0.12 -0.11
CA ASP A 55 -9.99 -1.12 -0.87
C ASP A 55 -8.78 -1.16 -1.83
N HIS A 56 -8.06 -0.05 -1.96
CA HIS A 56 -6.93 0.05 -2.91
C HIS A 56 -5.84 -1.02 -2.72
N GLY A 57 -5.61 -1.48 -1.49
CA GLY A 57 -4.63 -2.53 -1.21
C GLY A 57 -5.19 -3.96 -1.40
N VAL A 58 -6.49 -4.14 -1.21
CA VAL A 58 -7.14 -5.45 -1.20
C VAL A 58 -7.09 -6.13 -2.57
N TRP A 59 -7.62 -5.47 -3.58
CA TRP A 59 -7.80 -6.06 -4.91
C TRP A 59 -6.49 -6.32 -5.65
N PRO A 60 -5.49 -5.43 -5.59
CA PRO A 60 -4.18 -5.70 -6.18
C PRO A 60 -3.51 -6.92 -5.57
N PHE A 61 -3.58 -7.10 -4.25
CA PHE A 61 -2.98 -8.27 -3.61
C PHE A 61 -3.71 -9.56 -4.03
N VAL A 62 -5.04 -9.60 -4.01
CA VAL A 62 -5.81 -10.78 -4.46
C VAL A 62 -5.46 -11.14 -5.90
N THR A 63 -5.37 -10.14 -6.78
CA THR A 63 -5.00 -10.37 -8.18
C THR A 63 -3.55 -10.86 -8.31
N THR A 64 -2.64 -10.31 -7.49
CA THR A 64 -1.24 -10.75 -7.47
C THR A 64 -1.12 -12.19 -6.98
N GLU A 65 -1.81 -12.54 -5.92
CA GLU A 65 -1.80 -13.91 -5.40
C GLU A 65 -2.31 -14.92 -6.45
N LEU A 66 -3.42 -14.60 -7.12
CA LEU A 66 -3.91 -15.42 -8.22
C LEU A 66 -2.89 -15.54 -9.37
N TYR A 67 -2.21 -14.43 -9.70
CA TYR A 67 -1.13 -14.46 -10.69
C TYR A 67 0.01 -15.39 -10.26
N LEU A 68 0.44 -15.32 -8.99
CA LEU A 68 1.48 -16.19 -8.46
C LEU A 68 1.08 -17.67 -8.49
N HIS A 69 -0.17 -17.98 -8.16
CA HIS A 69 -0.71 -19.34 -8.23
C HIS A 69 -0.73 -19.91 -9.65
N GLU A 70 -1.15 -19.11 -10.62
CA GLU A 70 -1.25 -19.52 -12.02
C GLU A 70 0.11 -19.60 -12.73
N SER A 71 1.05 -18.71 -12.37
CA SER A 71 2.34 -18.57 -13.09
C SER A 71 3.53 -19.21 -12.38
N GLY A 72 3.48 -19.39 -11.07
CA GLY A 72 4.64 -19.76 -10.25
C GLY A 72 5.73 -18.69 -10.14
N ASP A 73 5.52 -17.48 -10.71
CA ASP A 73 6.53 -16.41 -10.78
C ASP A 73 6.74 -15.71 -9.43
N MET A 74 7.34 -16.41 -8.48
CA MET A 74 7.66 -15.84 -7.16
C MET A 74 8.68 -14.70 -7.21
N ASP A 75 9.51 -14.64 -8.28
CA ASP A 75 10.46 -13.52 -8.49
C ASP A 75 9.74 -12.19 -8.71
N PHE A 76 8.50 -12.20 -9.12
CA PHE A 76 7.68 -11.00 -9.26
C PHE A 76 7.64 -10.20 -7.97
N LEU A 77 7.51 -10.84 -6.81
CA LEU A 77 7.45 -10.17 -5.50
C LEU A 77 8.73 -9.43 -5.14
N LEU A 78 9.88 -9.86 -5.68
CA LEU A 78 11.19 -9.25 -5.44
C LEU A 78 11.55 -8.15 -6.45
N LYS A 79 10.71 -7.91 -7.47
CA LYS A 79 10.90 -6.79 -8.39
C LYS A 79 10.78 -5.47 -7.64
N LYS A 80 11.68 -4.53 -7.95
CA LYS A 80 11.66 -3.19 -7.38
C LYS A 80 10.83 -2.24 -8.25
N ALA A 81 10.06 -1.39 -7.59
CA ALA A 81 9.31 -0.29 -8.19
C ALA A 81 9.45 0.97 -7.33
N PRO A 82 9.40 2.17 -7.92
CA PRO A 82 9.33 3.40 -7.15
C PRO A 82 7.96 3.53 -6.50
N TYR A 83 7.88 4.28 -5.40
CA TYR A 83 6.62 4.76 -4.87
C TYR A 83 6.18 6.04 -5.59
N PHE A 84 4.88 6.18 -5.80
CA PHE A 84 4.31 7.41 -6.35
C PHE A 84 4.37 8.55 -5.33
N ARG A 85 4.59 9.77 -5.81
CA ARG A 85 4.67 10.98 -5.00
C ARG A 85 3.95 12.14 -5.68
N ASP A 86 3.14 12.84 -4.93
CA ASP A 86 2.47 14.08 -5.29
C ASP A 86 2.32 14.97 -4.03
N THR A 87 1.45 15.96 -4.05
CA THR A 87 1.19 16.82 -2.88
C THR A 87 0.55 16.09 -1.71
N GLN A 88 -0.06 14.92 -1.93
CA GLN A 88 -0.84 14.24 -0.89
C GLN A 88 0.06 13.51 0.09
N GLN A 89 -0.28 13.62 1.37
CA GLN A 89 0.40 12.96 2.48
C GLN A 89 -0.62 12.37 3.46
N SER A 90 -0.19 11.37 4.23
CA SER A 90 -0.99 10.78 5.31
C SER A 90 -2.38 10.33 4.83
N ARG A 91 -2.44 9.65 3.68
CA ARG A 91 -3.69 9.23 3.03
C ARG A 91 -4.64 10.41 2.79
N ALA A 92 -4.10 11.46 2.18
CA ALA A 92 -4.80 12.71 1.85
C ALA A 92 -5.30 13.53 3.06
N ALA A 93 -4.93 13.16 4.28
CA ALA A 93 -5.23 13.98 5.46
C ALA A 93 -4.38 15.26 5.54
N GLN A 94 -3.27 15.29 4.83
CA GLN A 94 -2.34 16.44 4.78
C GLN A 94 -1.87 16.69 3.35
N LYS A 95 -1.41 17.91 3.10
CA LYS A 95 -0.77 18.30 1.83
C LYS A 95 0.63 18.83 2.09
N ASP A 96 1.58 18.39 1.26
CA ASP A 96 2.90 18.97 1.18
C ASP A 96 2.85 20.20 0.28
N THR A 97 2.95 21.38 0.87
CA THR A 97 2.90 22.66 0.16
C THR A 97 4.21 22.98 -0.57
N GLU A 98 5.30 22.30 -0.22
CA GLU A 98 6.60 22.45 -0.87
C GLU A 98 6.77 21.59 -2.12
N TRP A 99 5.91 20.58 -2.27
CA TRP A 99 5.95 19.74 -3.47
C TRP A 99 5.55 20.54 -4.71
N ASN A 100 6.28 20.33 -5.78
CA ASN A 100 5.99 20.92 -7.10
C ASN A 100 6.43 19.95 -8.21
N GLU A 101 6.10 20.25 -9.46
CA GLU A 101 6.39 19.40 -10.61
C GLU A 101 7.90 19.15 -10.83
N ALA A 102 8.77 20.06 -10.41
CA ALA A 102 10.22 19.86 -10.51
C ALA A 102 10.73 18.75 -9.57
N TYR A 103 10.00 18.47 -8.48
CA TYR A 103 10.28 17.29 -7.67
C TYR A 103 10.06 16.01 -8.45
N GLY A 104 9.06 15.98 -9.31
CA GLY A 104 8.61 14.80 -10.06
C GLY A 104 7.65 13.93 -9.25
N THR A 105 7.26 12.79 -9.85
CA THR A 105 6.18 11.91 -9.32
C THR A 105 6.69 10.65 -8.63
N LYS A 106 7.98 10.59 -8.27
CA LYS A 106 8.60 9.44 -7.60
C LYS A 106 9.18 9.85 -6.25
N LEU A 107 8.87 9.08 -5.22
CA LEU A 107 9.38 9.32 -3.88
C LEU A 107 10.90 9.31 -3.86
N LYS A 108 11.49 10.31 -3.23
CA LYS A 108 12.94 10.42 -3.03
C LYS A 108 13.33 10.08 -1.59
N THR A 109 14.56 9.69 -1.44
CA THR A 109 15.24 9.61 -0.14
C THR A 109 15.71 11.00 0.28
N LYS A 110 16.01 11.18 1.55
CA LYS A 110 16.62 12.42 2.09
C LYS A 110 17.94 12.81 1.41
N SER A 111 18.56 11.91 0.66
CA SER A 111 19.73 12.18 -0.18
C SER A 111 19.39 12.53 -1.64
N GLY A 112 18.11 12.71 -1.98
CA GLY A 112 17.63 13.07 -3.32
C GLY A 112 17.53 11.92 -4.32
N LYS A 113 17.90 10.68 -3.94
CA LYS A 113 17.79 9.50 -4.82
C LYS A 113 16.37 8.97 -4.85
N ILE A 114 15.89 8.51 -6.01
CA ILE A 114 14.60 7.83 -6.12
C ILE A 114 14.65 6.55 -5.26
N TYR A 115 13.71 6.42 -4.33
CA TYR A 115 13.55 5.21 -3.55
C TYR A 115 12.79 4.15 -4.34
N GLN A 116 13.25 2.90 -4.25
CA GLN A 116 12.62 1.75 -4.89
C GLN A 116 12.49 0.62 -3.86
N GLY A 117 11.25 0.27 -3.53
CA GLY A 117 10.92 -0.90 -2.72
C GLY A 117 10.60 -2.11 -3.57
N THR A 118 10.68 -3.30 -3.00
CA THR A 118 10.19 -4.51 -3.65
C THR A 118 8.65 -4.51 -3.73
N LEU A 119 8.05 -5.28 -4.63
CA LEU A 119 6.58 -5.36 -4.72
C LEU A 119 5.98 -5.93 -3.45
N ILE A 120 6.66 -6.87 -2.79
CA ILE A 120 6.18 -7.34 -1.48
C ILE A 120 6.22 -6.22 -0.43
N GLU A 121 7.18 -5.29 -0.49
CA GLU A 121 7.17 -4.10 0.37
C GLU A 121 5.95 -3.22 0.10
N HIS A 122 5.60 -2.95 -1.17
CA HIS A 122 4.40 -2.20 -1.53
C HIS A 122 3.13 -2.85 -0.99
N ILE A 123 3.02 -4.18 -1.13
CA ILE A 123 1.90 -4.97 -0.59
C ILE A 123 1.84 -4.83 0.94
N LEU A 124 2.97 -4.96 1.63
CA LEU A 124 3.05 -4.83 3.08
C LEU A 124 2.67 -3.41 3.54
N VAL A 125 3.17 -2.37 2.87
CA VAL A 125 2.82 -0.97 3.18
C VAL A 125 1.30 -0.79 3.11
N GLN A 126 0.65 -1.21 2.01
CA GLN A 126 -0.80 -1.06 1.85
C GLN A 126 -1.60 -1.79 2.94
N HIS A 127 -1.20 -3.01 3.29
CA HIS A 127 -1.94 -3.81 4.26
C HIS A 127 -1.68 -3.41 5.71
N LEU A 128 -0.43 -3.09 6.06
CA LEU A 128 -0.08 -2.66 7.41
C LEU A 128 -0.64 -1.27 7.70
N VAL A 129 -0.55 -0.32 6.77
CA VAL A 129 -1.18 0.99 6.94
C VAL A 129 -2.67 0.85 7.22
N GLN A 130 -3.39 0.03 6.45
CA GLN A 130 -4.82 -0.19 6.69
C GLN A 130 -5.12 -0.92 8.00
N PHE A 131 -4.26 -1.83 8.45
CA PHE A 131 -4.42 -2.46 9.76
C PHE A 131 -4.39 -1.44 10.91
N PHE A 132 -3.61 -0.37 10.76
CA PHE A 132 -3.51 0.71 11.75
C PHE A 132 -4.49 1.86 11.49
N ASN A 133 -5.07 1.98 10.28
CA ASN A 133 -6.00 3.04 9.89
C ASN A 133 -7.44 2.71 10.33
N VAL A 134 -7.69 2.83 11.63
CA VAL A 134 -8.96 2.43 12.24
C VAL A 134 -9.72 3.61 12.82
N GLY A 135 -11.04 3.47 12.88
CA GLY A 135 -11.93 4.37 13.61
C GLY A 135 -12.05 4.02 15.10
N PRO A 136 -12.97 4.66 15.81
CA PRO A 136 -13.09 4.52 17.28
C PRO A 136 -13.44 3.10 17.74
N HIS A 137 -14.10 2.29 16.92
CA HIS A 137 -14.48 0.91 17.25
C HIS A 137 -13.44 -0.12 16.79
N ASN A 138 -12.24 0.35 16.37
CA ASN A 138 -11.12 -0.48 15.92
C ASN A 138 -11.37 -1.27 14.63
N HIS A 139 -12.28 -0.80 13.79
CA HIS A 139 -12.47 -1.28 12.42
C HIS A 139 -11.82 -0.32 11.41
N ILE A 140 -11.50 -0.82 10.23
CA ILE A 140 -10.89 -0.04 9.16
C ILE A 140 -11.81 1.13 8.77
N ARG A 141 -11.25 2.34 8.65
CA ARG A 141 -11.98 3.53 8.23
C ARG A 141 -12.46 3.40 6.78
N LEU A 142 -13.68 3.87 6.53
CA LEU A 142 -14.27 3.92 5.19
C LEU A 142 -13.53 4.88 4.25
N GLU A 143 -13.03 5.98 4.79
CA GLU A 143 -12.40 7.05 4.01
C GLU A 143 -13.35 7.57 2.90
N CYS A 144 -12.84 7.86 1.71
CA CYS A 144 -13.64 8.31 0.57
C CYS A 144 -14.28 7.10 -0.13
N ALA A 145 -15.41 6.63 0.35
CA ALA A 145 -16.14 5.49 -0.23
C ALA A 145 -17.14 5.93 -1.32
N ASP A 146 -16.75 6.86 -2.19
CA ASP A 146 -17.59 7.51 -3.20
C ASP A 146 -18.07 6.58 -4.35
N TRP A 147 -17.61 5.34 -4.37
CA TRP A 147 -18.20 4.29 -5.20
C TRP A 147 -19.58 3.83 -4.69
N ASN A 148 -19.98 4.27 -3.49
CA ASN A 148 -21.28 4.06 -2.91
C ASN A 148 -21.75 5.34 -2.21
N ASP A 149 -22.70 6.03 -2.81
CA ASP A 149 -23.19 7.33 -2.35
C ASP A 149 -23.67 7.33 -0.89
N GLY A 150 -24.19 6.22 -0.39
CA GLY A 150 -24.59 6.09 1.01
C GLY A 150 -23.41 6.04 1.98
N LEU A 151 -22.25 5.57 1.55
CA LEU A 151 -21.05 5.48 2.38
C LEU A 151 -20.19 6.74 2.33
N ASP A 152 -20.24 7.51 1.26
CA ASP A 152 -19.48 8.76 1.11
C ASP A 152 -19.80 9.78 2.21
N MET A 153 -21.03 9.76 2.74
CA MET A 153 -21.47 10.59 3.87
C MET A 153 -20.83 10.23 5.21
N ALA A 154 -20.14 9.09 5.30
CA ALA A 154 -19.53 8.58 6.53
C ALA A 154 -18.00 8.69 6.55
N ALA A 155 -17.40 9.55 5.71
CA ALA A 155 -15.94 9.66 5.51
C ALA A 155 -15.15 9.91 6.81
N GLU A 156 -15.68 10.69 7.76
CA GLU A 156 -14.98 11.04 8.99
C GLU A 156 -14.97 9.92 10.04
N LYS A 157 -16.13 9.27 10.26
CA LYS A 157 -16.35 8.32 11.36
C LYS A 157 -16.76 6.92 10.89
N GLY A 158 -17.02 6.75 9.60
CA GLY A 158 -17.44 5.46 9.06
C GLY A 158 -16.33 4.42 9.18
N GLU A 159 -16.74 3.20 9.53
CA GLU A 159 -15.89 2.02 9.67
C GLU A 159 -16.48 0.83 8.90
N SER A 160 -15.63 -0.04 8.39
CA SER A 160 -16.06 -1.23 7.66
C SER A 160 -15.61 -2.52 8.35
N VAL A 161 -16.57 -3.26 8.88
CA VAL A 161 -16.35 -4.61 9.42
C VAL A 161 -15.93 -5.57 8.28
N ALA A 162 -16.57 -5.48 7.12
CA ALA A 162 -16.28 -6.33 5.98
C ALA A 162 -14.84 -6.17 5.50
N PHE A 163 -14.36 -4.93 5.32
CA PHE A 163 -12.96 -4.71 4.92
C PHE A 163 -11.97 -5.00 6.04
N THR A 164 -12.35 -4.85 7.31
CA THR A 164 -11.52 -5.31 8.44
C THR A 164 -11.26 -6.81 8.35
N ALA A 165 -12.30 -7.60 8.13
CA ALA A 165 -12.17 -9.05 7.94
C ALA A 165 -11.36 -9.40 6.67
N PHE A 166 -11.57 -8.65 5.56
CA PHE A 166 -10.88 -8.89 4.31
C PHE A 166 -9.36 -8.62 4.44
N TYR A 167 -8.96 -7.49 5.03
CA TYR A 167 -7.54 -7.19 5.28
C TYR A 167 -6.91 -8.19 6.24
N ALA A 168 -7.62 -8.63 7.28
CA ALA A 168 -7.14 -9.67 8.18
C ALA A 168 -6.88 -10.99 7.44
N GLY A 169 -7.80 -11.39 6.57
CA GLY A 169 -7.64 -12.54 5.67
C GLY A 169 -6.43 -12.38 4.74
N ASN A 170 -6.28 -11.21 4.12
CA ASN A 170 -5.14 -10.91 3.24
C ASN A 170 -3.82 -10.95 3.99
N LEU A 171 -3.72 -10.39 5.20
CA LEU A 171 -2.48 -10.44 6.00
C LEU A 171 -2.04 -11.87 6.30
N ARG A 172 -3.00 -12.78 6.60
CA ARG A 172 -2.70 -14.22 6.76
C ARG A 172 -2.19 -14.84 5.46
N ARG A 173 -2.79 -14.50 4.32
CA ARG A 173 -2.37 -15.00 3.00
C ARG A 173 -1.01 -14.45 2.60
N ILE A 174 -0.72 -13.15 2.90
CA ILE A 174 0.61 -12.55 2.71
C ILE A 174 1.66 -13.32 3.51
N ALA A 175 1.38 -13.66 4.76
CA ALA A 175 2.30 -14.48 5.57
C ALA A 175 2.59 -15.82 4.89
N SER A 176 1.57 -16.54 4.41
CA SER A 176 1.74 -17.80 3.68
C SER A 176 2.54 -17.64 2.38
N VAL A 177 2.33 -16.53 1.66
CA VAL A 177 3.10 -16.21 0.45
C VAL A 177 4.56 -15.92 0.81
N LEU A 178 4.84 -15.21 1.91
CA LEU A 178 6.19 -14.96 2.40
C LEU A 178 6.91 -16.25 2.83
N ASP A 179 6.24 -17.15 3.53
CA ASP A 179 6.79 -18.47 3.88
C ASP A 179 7.14 -19.28 2.63
N THR A 180 6.27 -19.23 1.63
CA THR A 180 6.50 -19.89 0.34
C THR A 180 7.68 -19.28 -0.42
N LEU A 181 7.75 -17.95 -0.47
CA LEU A 181 8.86 -17.22 -1.09
C LEU A 181 10.18 -17.54 -0.38
N ALA A 182 10.21 -17.52 0.96
CA ALA A 182 11.39 -17.84 1.75
C ALA A 182 11.90 -19.25 1.46
N ARG A 183 10.99 -20.22 1.40
CA ARG A 183 11.31 -21.63 1.11
C ARG A 183 11.85 -21.82 -0.31
N ILE A 184 11.15 -21.28 -1.33
CA ILE A 184 11.51 -21.46 -2.75
C ILE A 184 12.85 -20.77 -3.07
N LYS A 185 13.09 -19.59 -2.49
CA LYS A 185 14.28 -18.77 -2.76
C LYS A 185 15.39 -18.95 -1.72
N SER A 186 15.19 -19.81 -0.72
CA SER A 186 16.13 -19.99 0.40
C SER A 186 16.48 -18.65 1.10
N LEU A 187 15.49 -17.74 1.18
CA LEU A 187 15.67 -16.43 1.80
C LEU A 187 15.57 -16.54 3.33
N LYS A 188 16.54 -15.98 4.05
CA LYS A 188 16.50 -15.87 5.51
C LYS A 188 15.98 -14.51 5.97
N THR A 189 16.15 -13.49 5.13
CA THR A 189 15.77 -12.09 5.42
C THR A 189 15.21 -11.45 4.16
N LEU A 190 14.40 -10.42 4.36
CA LEU A 190 13.85 -9.57 3.31
C LEU A 190 14.17 -8.12 3.65
N GLU A 191 14.83 -7.41 2.74
CA GLU A 191 15.09 -5.99 2.92
C GLU A 191 13.81 -5.18 2.71
N LEU A 192 13.48 -4.36 3.69
CA LEU A 192 12.33 -3.44 3.68
C LEU A 192 12.81 -2.04 4.10
N ALA A 193 12.04 -1.01 3.74
CA ALA A 193 12.25 0.32 4.28
C ALA A 193 12.35 0.27 5.82
N LYS A 194 13.38 0.90 6.39
CA LYS A 194 13.58 0.92 7.84
C LYS A 194 12.35 1.42 8.58
N GLU A 195 11.67 2.42 8.02
CA GLU A 195 10.49 3.05 8.58
C GLU A 195 9.31 2.09 8.72
N LEU A 196 9.20 1.10 7.84
CA LEU A 196 8.16 0.07 7.90
C LEU A 196 8.25 -0.76 9.20
N GLY A 197 9.43 -0.79 9.83
CA GLY A 197 9.61 -1.37 11.15
C GLY A 197 8.69 -0.80 12.21
N ILE A 198 8.25 0.46 12.09
CA ILE A 198 7.30 1.09 13.02
C ILE A 198 5.95 0.35 13.01
N LEU A 199 5.51 -0.11 11.83
CA LEU A 199 4.26 -0.86 11.67
C LEU A 199 4.43 -2.36 11.96
N LEU A 200 5.62 -2.92 11.68
CA LEU A 200 5.91 -4.34 11.89
C LEU A 200 6.28 -4.67 13.34
N ASP A 201 6.62 -3.67 14.15
CA ASP A 201 7.17 -3.91 15.48
C ASP A 201 6.10 -4.38 16.48
N SER A 202 5.87 -5.66 16.45
CA SER A 202 4.99 -6.36 17.40
C SER A 202 5.76 -7.29 18.33
N THR A 203 7.10 -7.30 18.27
CA THR A 203 7.94 -8.29 18.95
C THR A 203 8.72 -7.75 20.14
N GLY A 204 8.54 -6.47 20.50
CA GLY A 204 9.19 -5.84 21.66
C GLY A 204 8.65 -6.33 23.00
N LYS A 205 9.39 -6.09 24.08
CA LYS A 205 8.93 -6.28 25.47
C LYS A 205 7.69 -5.42 25.69
N GLY A 206 6.53 -6.05 25.95
CA GLY A 206 5.23 -5.39 26.04
C GLY A 206 4.53 -5.46 24.68
N ARG A 207 3.77 -6.52 24.46
CA ARG A 207 2.98 -6.70 23.23
C ARG A 207 2.03 -5.51 23.06
N PRO A 208 2.08 -4.82 21.92
CA PRO A 208 1.17 -3.72 21.67
C PRO A 208 -0.28 -4.23 21.71
N SER A 209 -1.16 -3.43 22.33
CA SER A 209 -2.58 -3.74 22.36
C SER A 209 -3.23 -3.38 21.02
N TYR A 210 -3.27 -4.33 20.10
CA TYR A 210 -3.98 -4.15 18.81
C TYR A 210 -5.50 -4.04 18.94
N HIS A 211 -6.04 -4.20 20.12
CA HIS A 211 -7.46 -3.89 20.44
C HIS A 211 -7.67 -2.41 20.78
N ASN A 212 -6.61 -1.64 20.96
CA ASN A 212 -6.68 -0.22 21.28
C ASN A 212 -6.57 0.63 20.00
N ALA A 213 -7.68 1.24 19.59
CA ALA A 213 -7.74 2.10 18.41
C ALA A 213 -6.85 3.34 18.53
N ALA A 214 -6.68 3.91 19.73
CA ALA A 214 -5.80 5.06 19.95
C ALA A 214 -4.34 4.68 19.71
N TYR A 215 -3.89 3.55 20.26
CA TYR A 215 -2.54 3.02 20.01
C TYR A 215 -2.26 2.80 18.53
N LYS A 216 -3.23 2.24 17.80
CA LYS A 216 -3.07 2.05 16.34
C LYS A 216 -2.91 3.38 15.61
N ARG A 217 -3.74 4.37 15.92
CA ARG A 217 -3.65 5.71 15.30
C ARG A 217 -2.32 6.39 15.60
N GLU A 218 -1.87 6.39 16.86
CA GLU A 218 -0.57 6.94 17.24
C GLU A 218 0.60 6.25 16.51
N THR A 219 0.51 4.94 16.34
CA THR A 219 1.52 4.17 15.60
C THR A 219 1.53 4.57 14.13
N LEU A 220 0.36 4.72 13.51
CA LEU A 220 0.22 5.17 12.14
C LEU A 220 0.74 6.60 11.93
N ASP A 221 0.42 7.51 12.85
CA ASP A 221 0.92 8.89 12.81
C ASP A 221 2.45 8.96 12.92
N ARG A 222 3.05 8.13 13.78
CA ARG A 222 4.53 8.01 13.86
C ARG A 222 5.12 7.50 12.55
N TYR A 223 4.47 6.53 11.92
CA TYR A 223 4.88 6.03 10.61
C TYR A 223 4.82 7.14 9.56
N PHE A 224 3.69 7.83 9.42
CA PHE A 224 3.53 8.93 8.46
C PHE A 224 4.59 10.02 8.65
N LYS A 225 4.85 10.45 9.88
CA LYS A 225 5.91 11.41 10.20
C LYS A 225 7.30 10.91 9.79
N SER A 226 7.54 9.61 9.80
CA SER A 226 8.85 9.03 9.46
C SER A 226 9.13 8.94 7.97
N VAL A 227 8.08 8.84 7.15
CA VAL A 227 8.17 8.64 5.70
C VAL A 227 7.91 9.90 4.87
N GLN A 228 7.59 11.02 5.54
CA GLN A 228 7.19 12.26 4.88
C GLN A 228 8.11 13.41 5.30
N PRO A 229 8.40 14.38 4.40
CA PRO A 229 8.08 14.35 2.96
C PRO A 229 8.91 13.34 2.16
N GLU A 230 10.01 12.85 2.73
CA GLU A 230 10.99 11.95 2.13
C GLU A 230 11.38 10.83 3.09
N ILE A 231 11.72 9.68 2.52
CA ILE A 231 12.15 8.50 3.29
C ILE A 231 13.67 8.53 3.55
N SER A 232 14.14 7.88 4.62
CA SER A 232 15.59 7.85 4.92
C SER A 232 16.43 7.15 3.85
N GLY A 233 15.83 6.23 3.11
CA GLY A 233 16.54 5.36 2.15
C GLY A 233 17.37 4.26 2.81
N LYS A 234 17.25 4.08 4.12
CA LYS A 234 17.86 2.95 4.85
C LYS A 234 16.93 1.75 4.81
N THR A 235 17.51 0.55 4.71
CA THR A 235 16.80 -0.72 4.79
C THR A 235 17.05 -1.41 6.12
N ARG A 236 16.17 -2.32 6.48
CA ARG A 236 16.25 -3.20 7.64
C ARG A 236 16.06 -4.64 7.19
#